data_bdf0e3dbd755e854a8540b23e1bb9941
#
_entry.id   bdf0e3dbd755e854a8540b23e1bb9941
#
_cell.length_a   1.000
_cell.length_b   1.000
_cell.length_c   1.000
_cell.angle_alpha   90.00
_cell.angle_beta   90.00
_cell.angle_gamma   90.00
#
_symmetry.space_group_name_H-M   'P 1'
#
loop_
_entity.id
_entity.type
_entity.pdbx_description
1 polymer ?
#
loop_
_entity_poly.entity_id
_entity_poly.type
_entity_poly.pdbx_seq_one_letter_code
_entity_poly.pdbx_strand_id
1 'polypeptide(L)'
;QGNIKRLIITLPPRHLKSLCTSIAFPTWVMGHKPDHQIICASYSDDLATSFSRDRRKVLVSASYKKTFPKIKIGPKDKNTEHEIATSQGGKCITSSVGGTLTGKGGNLIIIDDPIKTGESMTETERNAVNQWYRETVYTRLNDKKNDSIIIVMQRTHEDDLVGHVLDLDSWTVLNLPA
;
A
#
# COMPACT_ATOMS: atom_id res chain seq x y z
N GLN A 1 -2.81 8.37 17.44
CA GLN A 1 -2.32 7.40 16.46
C GLN A 1 -3.44 6.41 16.15
N GLY A 2 -3.74 6.19 14.86
CA GLY A 2 -4.79 5.27 14.43
C GLY A 2 -6.20 5.85 14.35
N ASN A 3 -6.36 7.15 14.39
CA ASN A 3 -7.68 7.80 14.27
C ASN A 3 -8.19 7.87 12.83
N ILE A 4 -7.28 7.94 11.84
CA ILE A 4 -7.62 7.96 10.42
C ILE A 4 -7.53 6.53 9.89
N LYS A 5 -8.66 5.97 9.45
CA LYS A 5 -8.77 4.61 8.91
C LYS A 5 -8.86 4.57 7.39
N ARG A 6 -9.35 5.63 6.80
CA ARG A 6 -9.49 5.81 5.36
C ARG A 6 -8.80 7.12 4.99
N LEU A 7 -7.67 7.03 4.30
CA LEU A 7 -6.86 8.19 3.93
C LEU A 7 -6.60 8.21 2.43
N ILE A 8 -6.93 9.31 1.81
CA ILE A 8 -6.57 9.63 0.43
C ILE A 8 -5.48 10.70 0.45
N ILE A 9 -4.40 10.48 -0.29
CA ILE A 9 -3.34 11.44 -0.50
C ILE A 9 -3.23 11.71 -2.00
N THR A 10 -3.52 12.94 -2.39
CA THR A 10 -3.40 13.36 -3.79
C THR A 10 -2.28 14.38 -3.92
N LEU A 11 -1.33 14.10 -4.80
CA LEU A 11 -0.23 15.01 -5.11
C LEU A 11 0.32 14.73 -6.50
N PRO A 12 0.99 15.74 -7.12
CA PRO A 12 1.57 15.62 -8.44
C PRO A 12 2.66 14.55 -8.52
N PRO A 13 2.99 14.07 -9.74
CA PRO A 13 4.10 13.15 -9.93
C PRO A 13 5.44 13.79 -9.53
N ARG A 14 6.43 12.95 -9.20
CA ARG A 14 7.80 13.35 -8.81
C ARG A 14 7.93 14.15 -7.49
N HIS A 15 6.91 14.11 -6.63
CA HIS A 15 6.93 14.71 -5.29
C HIS A 15 7.15 13.69 -4.16
N LEU A 16 7.95 12.64 -4.41
CA LEU A 16 8.35 11.62 -3.44
C LEU A 16 7.19 10.82 -2.81
N LYS A 17 5.98 10.86 -3.40
CA LYS A 17 4.80 10.19 -2.84
C LYS A 17 5.07 8.72 -2.53
N SER A 18 5.52 7.94 -3.52
CA SER A 18 5.78 6.50 -3.38
C SER A 18 6.95 6.21 -2.43
N LEU A 19 7.98 7.08 -2.40
CA LEU A 19 9.07 6.95 -1.42
C LEU A 19 8.53 7.05 0.01
N CYS A 20 7.68 8.03 0.28
CA CYS A 20 7.11 8.24 1.61
C CYS A 20 6.08 7.16 1.97
N THR A 21 5.13 6.87 1.06
CA THR A 21 3.96 6.05 1.39
C THR A 21 4.15 4.56 1.12
N SER A 22 4.91 4.19 0.10
CA SER A 22 5.08 2.79 -0.32
C SER A 22 6.41 2.17 0.09
N ILE A 23 7.39 3.00 0.53
CA ILE A 23 8.68 2.52 1.00
C ILE A 23 8.90 2.86 2.47
N ALA A 24 8.97 4.14 2.84
CA ALA A 24 9.32 4.56 4.19
C ALA A 24 8.23 4.23 5.22
N PHE A 25 6.96 4.54 4.92
CA PHE A 25 5.87 4.33 5.87
C PHE A 25 5.63 2.85 6.22
N PRO A 26 5.56 1.90 5.27
CA PRO A 26 5.44 0.47 5.62
C PRO A 26 6.61 -0.02 6.46
N THR A 27 7.83 0.37 6.16
CA THR A 27 8.99 -0.03 6.96
C THR A 27 8.96 0.57 8.37
N TRP A 28 8.50 1.81 8.51
CA TRP A 28 8.29 2.45 9.81
C TRP A 28 7.20 1.73 10.62
N VAL A 29 6.07 1.34 9.98
CA VAL A 29 5.02 0.55 10.63
C VAL A 29 5.55 -0.80 11.08
N MET A 30 6.32 -1.52 10.24
CA MET A 30 6.96 -2.78 10.63
C MET A 30 7.89 -2.62 11.83
N GLY A 31 8.57 -1.48 11.93
CA GLY A 31 9.44 -1.15 13.08
C GLY A 31 8.67 -1.03 14.41
N HIS A 32 7.51 -0.40 14.38
CA HIS A 32 6.68 -0.16 15.56
C HIS A 32 5.72 -1.30 15.88
N LYS A 33 5.24 -2.00 14.85
CA LYS A 33 4.25 -3.07 14.92
C LYS A 33 4.71 -4.28 14.09
N PRO A 34 5.68 -5.02 14.60
CA PRO A 34 6.35 -6.09 13.86
C PRO A 34 5.50 -7.32 13.59
N ASP A 35 4.32 -7.40 14.18
CA ASP A 35 3.28 -8.41 13.98
C ASP A 35 2.23 -8.01 12.93
N HIS A 36 2.25 -6.76 12.48
CA HIS A 36 1.26 -6.26 11.52
C HIS A 36 1.44 -6.85 10.13
N GLN A 37 0.30 -7.09 9.47
CA GLN A 37 0.22 -7.50 8.08
C GLN A 37 -0.08 -6.27 7.22
N ILE A 38 0.81 -6.00 6.27
CA ILE A 38 0.73 -4.85 5.38
C ILE A 38 0.60 -5.36 3.94
N ILE A 39 -0.32 -4.78 3.18
CA ILE A 39 -0.45 -5.01 1.74
C ILE A 39 -0.12 -3.70 1.03
N CYS A 40 0.81 -3.76 0.06
CA CYS A 40 1.14 -2.64 -0.81
C CYS A 40 0.83 -3.03 -2.25
N ALA A 41 -0.03 -2.27 -2.93
CA ALA A 41 -0.42 -2.53 -4.30
C ALA A 41 -0.11 -1.32 -5.20
N SER A 42 0.26 -1.57 -6.45
CA SER A 42 0.49 -0.57 -7.49
C SER A 42 -0.06 -1.05 -8.83
N TYR A 43 -0.08 -0.19 -9.86
CA TYR A 43 -0.66 -0.54 -11.16
C TYR A 43 0.06 -1.70 -11.87
N SER A 44 1.34 -1.95 -11.62
CA SER A 44 2.09 -3.04 -12.24
C SER A 44 2.94 -3.81 -11.24
N ASP A 45 3.23 -5.07 -11.58
CA ASP A 45 4.06 -5.94 -10.76
C ASP A 45 5.51 -5.46 -10.70
N ASP A 46 6.07 -4.97 -11.80
CA ASP A 46 7.43 -4.42 -11.86
C ASP A 46 7.61 -3.25 -10.89
N LEU A 47 6.65 -2.31 -10.87
CA LEU A 47 6.71 -1.17 -9.96
C LEU A 47 6.55 -1.62 -8.51
N ALA A 48 5.59 -2.48 -8.23
CA ALA A 48 5.34 -3.02 -6.92
C ALA A 48 6.57 -3.76 -6.36
N THR A 49 7.19 -4.59 -7.19
CA THR A 49 8.44 -5.32 -6.87
C THR A 49 9.62 -4.38 -6.64
N SER A 50 9.75 -3.32 -7.43
CA SER A 50 10.75 -2.27 -7.24
C SER A 50 10.63 -1.68 -5.82
N PHE A 51 9.43 -1.31 -5.39
CA PHE A 51 9.20 -0.80 -4.03
C PHE A 51 9.51 -1.85 -2.95
N SER A 52 9.24 -3.14 -3.20
CA SER A 52 9.62 -4.22 -2.29
C SER A 52 11.13 -4.32 -2.10
N ARG A 53 11.90 -4.20 -3.19
CA ARG A 53 13.37 -4.19 -3.14
C ARG A 53 13.90 -3.01 -2.34
N ASP A 54 13.31 -1.81 -2.52
CA ASP A 54 13.73 -0.62 -1.78
C ASP A 54 13.35 -0.68 -0.31
N ARG A 55 12.19 -1.22 0.06
CA ARG A 55 11.85 -1.54 1.45
C ARG A 55 12.91 -2.46 2.09
N ARG A 56 13.37 -3.49 1.37
CA ARG A 56 14.42 -4.39 1.89
C ARG A 56 15.71 -3.65 2.16
N LYS A 57 16.15 -2.74 1.27
CA LYS A 57 17.33 -1.91 1.50
C LYS A 57 17.20 -1.09 2.79
N VAL A 58 16.03 -0.50 3.02
CA VAL A 58 15.76 0.22 4.27
C VAL A 58 15.87 -0.70 5.48
N LEU A 59 15.18 -1.84 5.48
CA LEU A 59 15.12 -2.78 6.60
C LEU A 59 16.49 -3.36 7.01
N VAL A 60 17.43 -3.51 6.05
CA VAL A 60 18.78 -4.02 6.34
C VAL A 60 19.78 -2.93 6.66
N SER A 61 19.43 -1.65 6.49
CA SER A 61 20.32 -0.51 6.73
C SER A 61 20.74 -0.39 8.19
N ALA A 62 21.94 0.14 8.43
CA ALA A 62 22.46 0.36 9.79
C ALA A 62 21.57 1.34 10.57
N SER A 63 21.05 2.40 9.91
CA SER A 63 20.16 3.38 10.53
C SER A 63 18.85 2.74 11.00
N TYR A 64 18.22 1.89 10.17
CA TYR A 64 16.99 1.21 10.54
C TYR A 64 17.21 0.25 11.72
N LYS A 65 18.26 -0.57 11.67
CA LYS A 65 18.61 -1.49 12.77
C LYS A 65 18.92 -0.77 14.09
N LYS A 66 19.52 0.42 14.01
CA LYS A 66 19.77 1.25 15.20
C LYS A 66 18.46 1.80 15.77
N THR A 67 17.51 2.21 14.91
CA THR A 67 16.21 2.76 15.32
C THR A 67 15.27 1.68 15.85
N PHE A 68 15.28 0.50 15.24
CA PHE A 68 14.41 -0.64 15.56
C PHE A 68 15.22 -1.91 15.87
N PRO A 69 15.99 -1.95 16.95
CA PRO A 69 16.93 -3.05 17.25
C PRO A 69 16.25 -4.40 17.51
N LYS A 70 14.97 -4.38 17.87
CA LYS A 70 14.18 -5.60 18.15
C LYS A 70 13.61 -6.27 16.90
N ILE A 71 13.63 -5.57 15.74
CA ILE A 71 13.09 -6.11 14.50
C ILE A 71 14.09 -7.10 13.90
N LYS A 72 13.61 -8.31 13.61
CA LYS A 72 14.35 -9.32 12.85
C LYS A 72 13.53 -9.72 11.62
N ILE A 73 14.19 -9.74 10.48
CA ILE A 73 13.59 -10.30 9.27
C ILE A 73 13.50 -11.81 9.46
N GLY A 74 12.37 -12.39 9.09
CA GLY A 74 12.11 -13.82 9.23
C GLY A 74 13.01 -14.69 8.34
N PRO A 75 12.81 -16.01 8.38
CA PRO A 75 13.55 -16.97 7.57
C PRO A 75 13.51 -16.65 6.07
N LYS A 76 14.52 -17.10 5.33
CA LYS A 76 14.65 -16.82 3.88
C LYS A 76 13.48 -17.37 3.06
N ASP A 77 12.94 -18.52 3.44
CA ASP A 77 11.79 -19.16 2.78
C ASP A 77 10.48 -18.34 2.83
N LYS A 78 10.38 -17.45 3.82
CA LYS A 78 9.26 -16.49 3.98
C LYS A 78 9.57 -15.10 3.46
N ASN A 79 10.70 -14.91 2.80
CA ASN A 79 11.16 -13.63 2.26
C ASN A 79 11.39 -13.75 0.77
N THR A 80 10.30 -13.64 0.01
CA THR A 80 10.28 -13.68 -1.45
C THR A 80 10.30 -12.28 -2.03
N GLU A 81 10.34 -12.14 -3.33
CA GLU A 81 10.29 -10.85 -4.01
C GLU A 81 9.00 -10.06 -3.66
N HIS A 82 7.89 -10.75 -3.45
CA HIS A 82 6.58 -10.18 -3.13
C HIS A 82 6.22 -10.17 -1.65
N GLU A 83 7.03 -10.77 -0.79
CA GLU A 83 6.72 -10.84 0.65
C GLU A 83 7.96 -10.62 1.50
N ILE A 84 7.85 -9.74 2.48
CA ILE A 84 8.84 -9.52 3.52
C ILE A 84 8.20 -9.89 4.85
N ALA A 85 8.70 -10.93 5.51
CA ALA A 85 8.19 -11.39 6.79
C ALA A 85 9.13 -10.98 7.94
N THR A 86 8.55 -10.68 9.10
CA THR A 86 9.28 -10.49 10.36
C THR A 86 9.30 -11.78 11.16
N SER A 87 10.24 -11.92 12.08
CA SER A 87 10.28 -13.05 13.02
C SER A 87 9.15 -13.04 14.05
N GLN A 88 8.38 -11.95 14.13
CA GLN A 88 7.27 -11.76 15.06
C GLN A 88 5.89 -11.99 14.40
N GLY A 89 5.86 -12.55 13.18
CA GLY A 89 4.64 -12.95 12.50
C GLY A 89 4.02 -11.90 11.57
N GLY A 90 4.54 -10.67 11.59
CA GLY A 90 4.11 -9.65 10.63
C GLY A 90 4.70 -9.88 9.23
N LYS A 91 4.10 -9.25 8.25
CA LYS A 91 4.53 -9.33 6.86
C LYS A 91 4.14 -8.10 6.06
N CYS A 92 4.94 -7.77 5.06
CA CYS A 92 4.59 -6.79 4.04
C CYS A 92 4.49 -7.51 2.69
N ILE A 93 3.28 -7.55 2.15
CA ILE A 93 2.96 -8.22 0.89
C ILE A 93 2.89 -7.17 -0.21
N THR A 94 3.47 -7.49 -1.33
CA THR A 94 3.49 -6.65 -2.52
C THR A 94 2.64 -7.29 -3.61
N SER A 95 1.80 -6.52 -4.29
CA SER A 95 0.93 -6.99 -5.38
C SER A 95 0.73 -5.89 -6.42
N SER A 96 0.26 -6.29 -7.59
CA SER A 96 -0.30 -5.36 -8.58
C SER A 96 -1.83 -5.31 -8.49
N VAL A 97 -2.42 -4.29 -9.11
CA VAL A 97 -3.86 -4.26 -9.37
C VAL A 97 -4.24 -5.49 -10.20
N GLY A 98 -5.30 -6.19 -9.82
CA GLY A 98 -5.68 -7.47 -10.40
C GLY A 98 -4.83 -8.67 -9.95
N GLY A 99 -3.73 -8.44 -9.22
CA GLY A 99 -2.90 -9.51 -8.67
C GLY A 99 -3.60 -10.31 -7.57
N THR A 100 -3.14 -11.55 -7.35
CA THR A 100 -3.76 -12.47 -6.40
C THR A 100 -3.47 -12.10 -4.95
N LEU A 101 -4.51 -11.73 -4.21
CA LEU A 101 -4.50 -11.50 -2.76
C LEU A 101 -5.30 -12.55 -1.98
N THR A 102 -5.68 -13.65 -2.63
CA THR A 102 -6.47 -14.72 -2.01
C THR A 102 -5.74 -15.30 -0.79
N GLY A 103 -6.44 -15.44 0.33
CA GLY A 103 -5.88 -15.94 1.58
C GLY A 103 -4.92 -14.98 2.30
N LYS A 104 -4.71 -13.77 1.78
CA LYS A 104 -3.88 -12.74 2.41
C LYS A 104 -4.77 -11.70 3.07
N GLY A 105 -4.46 -11.32 4.30
CA GLY A 105 -5.12 -10.24 5.03
C GLY A 105 -4.16 -9.12 5.36
N GLY A 106 -4.69 -7.94 5.70
CA GLY A 106 -3.89 -6.77 6.06
C GLY A 106 -4.52 -5.93 7.15
N ASN A 107 -3.70 -5.48 8.10
CA ASN A 107 -4.03 -4.43 9.06
C ASN A 107 -3.82 -3.03 8.46
N LEU A 108 -3.02 -2.97 7.41
CA LEU A 108 -2.79 -1.76 6.62
C LEU A 108 -2.72 -2.14 5.14
N ILE A 109 -3.52 -1.47 4.33
CA ILE A 109 -3.46 -1.60 2.88
C ILE A 109 -3.07 -0.25 2.28
N ILE A 110 -2.05 -0.24 1.43
CA ILE A 110 -1.57 0.95 0.72
C ILE A 110 -1.73 0.69 -0.77
N ILE A 111 -2.46 1.56 -1.44
CA ILE A 111 -2.67 1.54 -2.89
C ILE A 111 -1.97 2.77 -3.46
N ASP A 112 -0.92 2.54 -4.22
CA ASP A 112 -0.07 3.60 -4.79
C ASP A 112 -0.16 3.58 -6.32
N ASP A 113 -0.70 4.66 -6.88
CA ASP A 113 -0.95 4.81 -8.31
C ASP A 113 -1.59 3.53 -8.91
N PRO A 114 -2.87 3.24 -8.60
CA PRO A 114 -3.51 1.96 -9.00
C PRO A 114 -3.76 1.83 -10.50
N ILE A 115 -3.61 2.90 -11.26
CA ILE A 115 -3.79 2.95 -12.71
C ILE A 115 -2.68 3.80 -13.33
N LYS A 116 -2.20 3.38 -14.50
CA LYS A 116 -1.22 4.15 -15.25
C LYS A 116 -1.86 5.40 -15.85
N THR A 117 -1.16 6.53 -15.82
CA THR A 117 -1.72 7.84 -16.20
C THR A 117 -2.39 7.85 -17.59
N GLY A 118 -1.83 7.18 -18.60
CA GLY A 118 -2.45 7.09 -19.93
C GLY A 118 -3.70 6.22 -19.99
N GLU A 119 -3.77 5.17 -19.17
CA GLU A 119 -4.86 4.20 -19.12
C GLU A 119 -6.08 4.73 -18.34
N SER A 120 -5.87 5.66 -17.40
CA SER A 120 -6.94 6.28 -16.61
C SER A 120 -7.98 7.04 -17.43
N MET A 121 -7.67 7.34 -18.68
CA MET A 121 -8.59 8.00 -19.62
C MET A 121 -9.69 7.06 -20.14
N THR A 122 -9.50 5.74 -20.09
CA THR A 122 -10.52 4.78 -20.52
C THR A 122 -11.45 4.38 -19.38
N GLU A 123 -12.75 4.34 -19.67
CA GLU A 123 -13.77 3.91 -18.69
C GLU A 123 -13.55 2.45 -18.26
N THR A 124 -13.17 1.59 -19.20
CA THR A 124 -12.94 0.15 -18.94
C THR A 124 -11.86 -0.04 -17.87
N GLU A 125 -10.73 0.66 -18.00
CA GLU A 125 -9.63 0.53 -17.03
C GLU A 125 -10.00 1.11 -15.67
N ARG A 126 -10.71 2.26 -15.62
CA ARG A 126 -11.20 2.80 -14.35
C ARG A 126 -12.15 1.86 -13.66
N ASN A 127 -13.11 1.28 -14.40
CA ASN A 127 -14.07 0.32 -13.87
C ASN A 127 -13.39 -0.95 -13.35
N ALA A 128 -12.37 -1.45 -14.03
CA ALA A 128 -11.59 -2.62 -13.59
C ALA A 128 -10.89 -2.35 -12.24
N VAL A 129 -10.27 -1.17 -12.05
CA VAL A 129 -9.65 -0.78 -10.78
C VAL A 129 -10.69 -0.62 -9.68
N ASN A 130 -11.83 0.02 -9.97
CA ASN A 130 -12.91 0.23 -9.01
C ASN A 130 -13.54 -1.12 -8.56
N GLN A 131 -13.72 -2.04 -9.50
CA GLN A 131 -14.19 -3.39 -9.21
C GLN A 131 -13.18 -4.17 -8.35
N TRP A 132 -11.89 -4.14 -8.73
CA TRP A 132 -10.82 -4.78 -7.95
C TRP A 132 -10.78 -4.24 -6.51
N TYR A 133 -10.95 -2.95 -6.31
CA TYR A 133 -11.02 -2.37 -4.97
C TYR A 133 -12.16 -2.97 -4.15
N ARG A 134 -13.38 -3.01 -4.69
CA ARG A 134 -14.57 -3.52 -3.99
C ARG A 134 -14.46 -5.01 -3.68
N GLU A 135 -14.10 -5.80 -4.69
CA GLU A 135 -14.18 -7.26 -4.62
C GLU A 135 -12.94 -7.88 -3.97
N THR A 136 -11.78 -7.25 -4.16
CA THR A 136 -10.53 -7.79 -3.66
C THR A 136 -10.01 -7.02 -2.45
N VAL A 137 -9.68 -5.72 -2.60
CA VAL A 137 -8.95 -4.97 -1.58
C VAL A 137 -9.73 -4.84 -0.27
N TYR A 138 -10.95 -4.33 -0.36
CA TYR A 138 -11.76 -4.07 0.82
C TYR A 138 -12.04 -5.33 1.64
N THR A 139 -12.11 -6.48 0.97
CA THR A 139 -12.33 -7.79 1.62
C THR A 139 -11.08 -8.33 2.32
N ARG A 140 -9.90 -7.73 2.09
CA ARG A 140 -8.63 -8.16 2.69
C ARG A 140 -8.33 -7.50 4.03
N LEU A 141 -9.10 -6.53 4.49
CA LEU A 141 -8.95 -6.03 5.86
C LEU A 141 -9.23 -7.14 6.88
N ASN A 142 -8.31 -7.34 7.81
CA ASN A 142 -8.47 -8.32 8.90
C ASN A 142 -9.60 -7.88 9.84
N ASP A 143 -9.68 -6.56 10.10
CA ASP A 143 -10.76 -5.92 10.85
C ASP A 143 -11.22 -4.67 10.08
N LYS A 144 -12.41 -4.71 9.49
CA LYS A 144 -12.95 -3.61 8.68
C LYS A 144 -13.11 -2.30 9.45
N LYS A 145 -13.28 -2.36 10.77
CA LYS A 145 -13.48 -1.20 11.64
C LYS A 145 -12.15 -0.57 12.08
N ASN A 146 -11.16 -1.39 12.39
CA ASN A 146 -9.93 -0.94 13.04
C ASN A 146 -8.73 -0.84 12.09
N ASP A 147 -8.74 -1.60 11.00
CA ASP A 147 -7.65 -1.58 10.01
C ASP A 147 -7.79 -0.42 9.02
N SER A 148 -6.69 -0.09 8.36
CA SER A 148 -6.60 1.14 7.59
C SER A 148 -6.33 0.89 6.11
N ILE A 149 -6.91 1.75 5.25
CA ILE A 149 -6.58 1.83 3.83
C ILE A 149 -6.05 3.23 3.53
N ILE A 150 -4.94 3.29 2.80
CA ILE A 150 -4.36 4.52 2.26
C ILE A 150 -4.36 4.41 0.74
N ILE A 151 -4.95 5.38 0.07
CA ILE A 151 -4.88 5.53 -1.39
C ILE A 151 -4.01 6.74 -1.69
N VAL A 152 -2.97 6.53 -2.50
CA VAL A 152 -2.05 7.58 -2.91
C VAL A 152 -2.02 7.62 -4.43
N MET A 153 -2.42 8.72 -5.03
CA MET A 153 -2.40 8.85 -6.47
C MET A 153 -2.47 10.31 -6.95
N GLN A 154 -2.15 10.52 -8.21
CA GLN A 154 -2.54 11.72 -8.92
C GLN A 154 -3.98 11.55 -9.42
N ARG A 155 -4.84 12.54 -9.18
CA ARG A 155 -6.17 12.59 -9.79
C ARG A 155 -6.05 12.86 -11.29
N THR A 156 -6.68 12.02 -12.09
CA THR A 156 -6.65 12.12 -13.57
C THR A 156 -8.04 12.12 -14.19
N HIS A 157 -9.05 11.72 -13.43
CA HIS A 157 -10.46 11.73 -13.86
C HIS A 157 -11.37 11.82 -12.62
N GLU A 158 -12.58 12.35 -12.79
CA GLU A 158 -13.57 12.42 -11.70
C GLU A 158 -14.01 11.03 -11.21
N ASP A 159 -14.16 10.06 -12.13
CA ASP A 159 -14.55 8.67 -11.85
C ASP A 159 -13.34 7.74 -11.63
N ASP A 160 -12.18 8.29 -11.24
CA ASP A 160 -11.06 7.45 -10.83
C ASP A 160 -11.33 6.75 -9.47
N LEU A 161 -10.40 5.91 -9.00
CA LEU A 161 -10.59 5.20 -7.74
C LEU A 161 -10.94 6.14 -6.58
N VAL A 162 -10.35 7.34 -6.53
CA VAL A 162 -10.65 8.31 -5.47
C VAL A 162 -12.09 8.82 -5.57
N GLY A 163 -12.56 9.18 -6.77
CA GLY A 163 -13.97 9.54 -6.97
C GLY A 163 -14.89 8.42 -6.50
N HIS A 164 -14.63 7.21 -6.96
CA HIS A 164 -15.41 6.04 -6.61
C HIS A 164 -15.49 5.76 -5.09
N VAL A 165 -14.38 5.83 -4.35
CA VAL A 165 -14.40 5.50 -2.91
C VAL A 165 -15.01 6.62 -2.06
N LEU A 166 -14.95 7.87 -2.50
CA LEU A 166 -15.59 9.00 -1.83
C LEU A 166 -17.11 8.89 -1.81
N ASP A 167 -17.68 8.24 -2.82
CA ASP A 167 -19.13 7.96 -2.88
C ASP A 167 -19.55 6.80 -1.95
N LEU A 168 -18.62 5.97 -1.50
CA LEU A 168 -18.90 4.75 -0.74
C LEU A 168 -18.72 4.89 0.78
N ASP A 169 -17.77 5.71 1.22
CA ASP A 169 -17.38 5.77 2.64
C ASP A 169 -16.79 7.15 2.98
N SER A 170 -16.68 7.45 4.26
CA SER A 170 -16.04 8.69 4.73
C SER A 170 -14.53 8.56 4.70
N TRP A 171 -13.88 9.40 3.90
CA TRP A 171 -12.43 9.44 3.76
C TRP A 171 -11.86 10.77 4.23
N THR A 172 -10.72 10.72 4.91
CA THR A 172 -9.88 11.90 5.12
C THR A 172 -9.08 12.14 3.84
N VAL A 173 -9.18 13.34 3.28
CA VAL A 173 -8.47 13.71 2.05
C VAL A 173 -7.35 14.69 2.38
N LEU A 174 -6.12 14.32 2.05
CA LEU A 174 -4.96 15.19 2.07
C LEU A 174 -4.60 15.53 0.62
N ASN A 175 -4.97 16.73 0.20
CA ASN A 175 -4.64 17.24 -1.13
C ASN A 175 -3.44 18.17 -1.04
N LEU A 176 -2.35 17.83 -1.72
CA LEU A 176 -1.11 18.60 -1.77
C LEU A 176 -0.89 19.08 -3.21
N PRO A 177 -1.40 20.27 -3.55
CA PRO A 177 -1.20 20.85 -4.89
C PRO A 177 0.27 21.18 -5.15
N ALA A 178 0.64 21.28 -6.44
CA ALA A 178 1.98 21.70 -6.85
C ALA A 178 2.21 23.20 -6.59
#